data_8707083bceca746d8cf1a0479031ca29
#
_entry.id   8707083bceca746d8cf1a0479031ca29
#
_cell.length_a   1.000
_cell.length_b   1.000
_cell.length_c   1.000
_cell.angle_alpha   90.00
_cell.angle_beta   90.00
_cell.angle_gamma   90.00
#
_symmetry.space_group_name_H-M   'P 1'
#
loop_
_entity.id
_entity.type
_entity.pdbx_description
1 polymer ?
#
loop_
_entity_poly.entity_id
_entity_poly.type
_entity_poly.pdbx_seq_one_letter_code
_entity_poly.pdbx_strand_id
1 'polypeptide(L)'
;MSTNFRGQEKEVKELLAQVEFSYPLLAPRVGAMKQHDVKDADKISFTTIDLDKGSVTPSLMHPEMTEINHINAGTKTFGFRPYLLGLNYRVSHLQAETDTSGVISAAVRELSVMFDTQTILGTALNKGMISTKSAENPFYDVLAEDTTLKAAATTEAKIAALKALFLKIEDEFATKNSARSIDIYYWGDQLTAIFNGNNVATDSTILAVARQVFTIPVSFVKLPKLALQSKYINAAKANALPADNGMVAVDPASVRVDYVQLPAPTASGSNEESEYDWYKMRTGSVSVLPIRDAGIVLQTVNFAG
;
A
#
# COMPACT_ATOMS: atom_id res chain seq x y z
N MET A 1 -12.02 16.62 -42.42
CA MET A 1 -11.16 15.56 -41.95
C MET A 1 -11.22 15.46 -40.41
N SER A 2 -12.33 15.01 -39.84
CA SER A 2 -12.47 14.95 -38.36
C SER A 2 -12.89 13.56 -37.83
N THR A 3 -12.67 12.53 -38.62
CA THR A 3 -13.19 11.18 -38.35
C THR A 3 -12.24 10.26 -37.56
N ASN A 4 -11.00 10.61 -37.40
CA ASN A 4 -10.02 9.73 -36.74
C ASN A 4 -10.01 9.85 -35.19
N PHE A 5 -10.48 10.96 -34.64
CA PHE A 5 -10.42 11.19 -33.19
C PHE A 5 -11.28 10.23 -32.36
N ARG A 6 -12.47 9.84 -32.84
CA ARG A 6 -13.37 8.91 -32.15
C ARG A 6 -12.90 7.46 -32.20
N GLY A 7 -12.12 7.07 -33.20
CA GLY A 7 -11.49 5.76 -33.30
C GLY A 7 -10.39 5.59 -32.27
N GLN A 8 -9.55 6.59 -32.12
CA GLN A 8 -8.42 6.57 -31.18
C GLN A 8 -8.85 6.57 -29.71
N GLU A 9 -9.95 7.26 -29.35
CA GLU A 9 -10.51 7.20 -27.99
C GLU A 9 -10.99 5.79 -27.61
N LYS A 10 -11.53 5.05 -28.57
CA LYS A 10 -11.99 3.68 -28.36
C LYS A 10 -10.80 2.73 -28.20
N GLU A 11 -9.77 2.85 -29.05
CA GLU A 11 -8.54 2.10 -28.96
C GLU A 11 -7.80 2.37 -27.65
N VAL A 12 -7.72 3.62 -27.20
CA VAL A 12 -7.12 3.99 -25.93
C VAL A 12 -7.89 3.38 -24.75
N LYS A 13 -9.21 3.30 -24.80
CA LYS A 13 -10.02 2.64 -23.76
C LYS A 13 -9.85 1.12 -23.76
N GLU A 14 -9.76 0.51 -24.95
CA GLU A 14 -9.49 -0.93 -25.08
C GLU A 14 -8.08 -1.29 -24.60
N LEU A 15 -7.10 -0.44 -24.88
CA LEU A 15 -5.71 -0.59 -24.38
C LEU A 15 -5.62 -0.39 -22.88
N LEU A 16 -6.39 0.52 -22.30
CA LEU A 16 -6.48 0.68 -20.84
C LEU A 16 -6.97 -0.61 -20.17
N ALA A 17 -8.00 -1.24 -20.72
CA ALA A 17 -8.50 -2.51 -20.21
C ALA A 17 -7.41 -3.60 -20.28
N GLN A 18 -6.59 -3.63 -21.33
CA GLN A 18 -5.47 -4.55 -21.45
C GLN A 18 -4.31 -4.24 -20.48
N VAL A 19 -4.06 -2.95 -20.20
CA VAL A 19 -3.01 -2.54 -19.25
C VAL A 19 -3.41 -2.80 -17.81
N GLU A 20 -4.67 -2.66 -17.45
CA GLU A 20 -5.18 -3.07 -16.14
C GLU A 20 -4.92 -4.56 -15.86
N PHE A 21 -4.98 -5.41 -16.88
CA PHE A 21 -4.60 -6.82 -16.78
C PHE A 21 -3.08 -7.04 -16.73
N SER A 22 -2.25 -6.13 -17.23
CA SER A 22 -0.79 -6.31 -17.31
C SER A 22 -0.04 -5.89 -16.05
N TYR A 23 -0.60 -5.00 -15.24
CA TYR A 23 -0.03 -4.55 -13.96
C TYR A 23 -1.16 -4.28 -12.95
N PRO A 24 -1.57 -5.30 -12.20
CA PRO A 24 -2.61 -5.14 -11.19
C PRO A 24 -2.13 -4.22 -10.07
N LEU A 25 -2.91 -3.18 -9.77
CA LEU A 25 -2.62 -2.26 -8.67
C LEU A 25 -2.73 -2.96 -7.31
N LEU A 26 -1.82 -2.60 -6.41
CA LEU A 26 -1.79 -3.13 -5.06
C LEU A 26 -2.89 -2.50 -4.17
N ALA A 27 -3.20 -1.24 -4.40
CA ALA A 27 -4.10 -0.45 -3.57
C ALA A 27 -5.46 -1.10 -3.25
N PRO A 28 -6.19 -1.73 -4.21
CA PRO A 28 -7.46 -2.39 -3.92
C PRO A 28 -7.36 -3.57 -2.94
N ARG A 29 -6.16 -4.16 -2.83
CA ARG A 29 -5.91 -5.27 -1.90
C ARG A 29 -5.56 -4.77 -0.50
N VAL A 30 -4.94 -3.59 -0.40
CA VAL A 30 -4.51 -3.02 0.88
C VAL A 30 -5.70 -2.58 1.73
N GLY A 31 -6.76 -2.06 1.10
CA GLY A 31 -7.93 -1.60 1.84
C GLY A 31 -9.04 -1.06 0.95
N ALA A 32 -10.10 -0.59 1.57
CA ALA A 32 -11.23 0.00 0.87
C ALA A 32 -10.83 1.30 0.17
N MET A 33 -11.06 1.38 -1.13
CA MET A 33 -10.67 2.53 -1.94
C MET A 33 -11.73 3.65 -1.89
N LYS A 34 -11.27 4.90 -1.71
CA LYS A 34 -12.12 6.09 -1.75
C LYS A 34 -11.51 7.16 -2.63
N GLN A 35 -12.25 7.57 -3.65
CA GLN A 35 -11.84 8.63 -4.57
C GLN A 35 -12.20 10.02 -4.02
N HIS A 36 -11.33 10.99 -4.25
CA HIS A 36 -11.49 12.40 -3.89
C HIS A 36 -11.25 13.31 -5.10
N ASP A 37 -11.83 14.51 -5.08
CA ASP A 37 -11.56 15.53 -6.11
C ASP A 37 -10.27 16.32 -5.73
N VAL A 38 -9.47 16.67 -6.73
CA VAL A 38 -8.29 17.54 -6.55
C VAL A 38 -8.66 18.92 -6.03
N LYS A 39 -9.85 19.40 -6.36
CA LYS A 39 -10.32 20.74 -5.98
C LYS A 39 -10.61 20.88 -4.48
N ASP A 40 -10.75 19.77 -3.78
CA ASP A 40 -11.05 19.74 -2.34
C ASP A 40 -9.79 19.62 -1.47
N ALA A 41 -8.61 19.91 -2.05
CA ALA A 41 -7.29 19.71 -1.44
C ALA A 41 -7.18 20.18 0.01
N ASP A 42 -7.75 21.34 0.34
CA ASP A 42 -7.62 21.94 1.67
C ASP A 42 -8.70 21.48 2.66
N LYS A 43 -9.66 20.69 2.20
CA LYS A 43 -10.85 20.32 2.99
C LYS A 43 -10.90 18.85 3.41
N ILE A 44 -10.00 18.02 2.88
CA ILE A 44 -10.05 16.59 3.13
C ILE A 44 -9.33 16.30 4.45
N SER A 45 -10.08 16.28 5.50
CA SER A 45 -9.65 15.79 6.81
C SER A 45 -10.51 14.59 7.21
N PHE A 46 -9.88 13.60 7.85
CA PHE A 46 -10.57 12.43 8.38
C PHE A 46 -10.55 12.51 9.88
N THR A 47 -11.71 12.33 10.46
CA THR A 47 -11.86 12.23 11.90
C THR A 47 -12.10 10.78 12.24
N THR A 48 -11.25 10.19 13.05
CA THR A 48 -11.43 8.86 13.62
C THR A 48 -11.77 8.99 15.10
N ILE A 49 -12.53 8.06 15.62
CA ILE A 49 -12.82 7.98 17.03
C ILE A 49 -11.68 7.18 17.68
N ASP A 50 -10.90 7.83 18.52
CA ASP A 50 -9.89 7.20 19.36
C ASP A 50 -10.57 6.83 20.68
N LEU A 51 -10.84 5.55 20.86
CA LEU A 51 -11.32 5.04 22.13
C LEU A 51 -10.10 4.90 23.04
N ASP A 52 -10.05 5.71 24.09
CA ASP A 52 -8.96 5.69 25.04
C ASP A 52 -8.85 4.29 25.68
N LYS A 53 -7.72 3.63 25.49
CA LYS A 53 -7.47 2.21 25.80
C LYS A 53 -7.73 1.81 27.26
N GLY A 54 -7.93 2.77 28.14
CA GLY A 54 -8.20 2.55 29.57
C GLY A 54 -9.65 2.70 30.01
N SER A 55 -10.53 3.22 29.14
CA SER A 55 -11.86 3.65 29.58
C SER A 55 -13.01 2.71 29.24
N VAL A 56 -12.76 1.64 28.49
CA VAL A 56 -13.80 0.70 28.06
C VAL A 56 -13.81 -0.56 28.95
N THR A 57 -13.91 -0.39 30.24
CA THR A 57 -14.21 -1.52 31.13
C THR A 57 -15.71 -1.57 31.34
N PRO A 58 -16.42 -2.60 30.83
CA PRO A 58 -17.84 -2.73 31.13
C PRO A 58 -18.01 -2.91 32.62
N SER A 59 -18.75 -1.99 33.25
CA SER A 59 -19.14 -2.15 34.65
C SER A 59 -20.40 -3.02 34.71
N LEU A 60 -20.42 -3.94 35.66
CA LEU A 60 -21.65 -4.64 36.02
C LEU A 60 -22.66 -3.58 36.51
N MET A 61 -23.76 -3.38 35.76
CA MET A 61 -24.85 -2.54 36.17
C MET A 61 -25.63 -3.22 37.31
N HIS A 62 -25.42 -2.78 38.51
CA HIS A 62 -26.30 -3.11 39.62
C HIS A 62 -27.52 -2.17 39.58
N PRO A 63 -28.76 -2.64 39.83
CA PRO A 63 -29.97 -1.77 39.82
C PRO A 63 -29.90 -0.51 40.69
N GLU A 64 -28.98 -0.49 41.63
CA GLU A 64 -28.80 0.63 42.57
C GLU A 64 -27.60 1.55 42.20
N MET A 65 -26.85 1.25 41.10
CA MET A 65 -25.73 2.09 40.65
C MET A 65 -26.22 3.24 39.77
N THR A 66 -26.02 4.45 40.22
CA THR A 66 -26.37 5.68 39.49
C THR A 66 -25.28 6.18 38.54
N GLU A 67 -24.08 5.59 38.54
CA GLU A 67 -22.98 6.01 37.66
C GLU A 67 -22.70 4.98 36.59
N ILE A 68 -22.92 5.37 35.33
CA ILE A 68 -22.49 4.66 34.15
C ILE A 68 -21.10 5.18 33.77
N ASN A 69 -20.13 4.26 33.56
CA ASN A 69 -18.85 4.66 33.06
C ASN A 69 -18.98 5.31 31.67
N HIS A 70 -18.61 6.56 31.58
CA HIS A 70 -18.61 7.29 30.32
C HIS A 70 -17.38 6.92 29.49
N ILE A 71 -17.62 6.56 28.23
CA ILE A 71 -16.55 6.35 27.25
C ILE A 71 -16.13 7.73 26.73
N ASN A 72 -14.92 8.15 27.07
CA ASN A 72 -14.33 9.34 26.46
C ASN A 72 -13.80 8.99 25.06
N ALA A 73 -14.54 9.41 24.04
CA ALA A 73 -14.10 9.28 22.66
C ALA A 73 -13.33 10.56 22.26
N GLY A 74 -12.03 10.42 22.07
CA GLY A 74 -11.21 11.44 21.41
C GLY A 74 -11.39 11.38 19.90
N THR A 75 -11.34 12.53 19.23
CA THR A 75 -11.33 12.59 17.76
C THR A 75 -9.95 12.97 17.28
N LYS A 76 -9.37 12.19 16.37
CA LYS A 76 -8.13 12.52 15.67
C LYS A 76 -8.41 12.81 14.21
N THR A 77 -7.85 13.90 13.72
CA THR A 77 -8.02 14.34 12.33
C THR A 77 -6.74 14.07 11.55
N PHE A 78 -6.86 13.33 10.45
CA PHE A 78 -5.78 13.06 9.52
C PHE A 78 -6.02 13.81 8.21
N GLY A 79 -4.97 14.41 7.66
CA GLY A 79 -5.03 15.10 6.38
C GLY A 79 -4.64 14.20 5.22
N PHE A 80 -5.40 14.29 4.14
CA PHE A 80 -5.01 13.80 2.81
C PHE A 80 -4.77 14.99 1.91
N ARG A 81 -3.61 15.06 1.24
CA ARG A 81 -3.28 16.15 0.30
C ARG A 81 -3.37 15.64 -1.12
N PRO A 82 -4.45 15.95 -1.84
CA PRO A 82 -4.63 15.58 -3.24
C PRO A 82 -3.70 16.37 -4.15
N TYR A 83 -3.03 15.67 -5.06
CA TYR A 83 -2.26 16.23 -6.17
C TYR A 83 -2.25 15.25 -7.35
N LEU A 84 -1.80 15.73 -8.49
CA LEU A 84 -1.68 14.92 -9.70
C LEU A 84 -0.22 14.79 -10.10
N LEU A 85 0.16 13.59 -10.52
CA LEU A 85 1.39 13.30 -11.24
C LEU A 85 1.04 13.07 -12.71
N GLY A 86 1.83 13.62 -13.62
CA GLY A 86 1.55 13.50 -15.04
C GLY A 86 2.80 13.16 -15.84
N LEU A 87 2.57 12.44 -16.93
CA LEU A 87 3.53 12.18 -17.99
C LEU A 87 2.97 12.73 -19.30
N ASN A 88 3.83 13.37 -20.07
CA ASN A 88 3.51 13.81 -21.43
C ASN A 88 4.35 12.97 -22.38
N TYR A 89 3.70 12.29 -23.30
CA TYR A 89 4.36 11.56 -24.37
C TYR A 89 4.15 12.26 -25.70
N ARG A 90 5.17 12.24 -26.55
CA ARG A 90 5.09 12.65 -27.94
C ARG A 90 5.49 11.46 -28.79
N VAL A 91 4.70 11.20 -29.80
CA VAL A 91 4.91 10.11 -30.76
C VAL A 91 4.94 10.74 -32.13
N SER A 92 5.96 10.52 -32.94
CA SER A 92 6.00 11.00 -34.32
C SER A 92 4.89 10.34 -35.13
N HIS A 93 4.34 11.04 -36.14
CA HIS A 93 3.30 10.48 -37.01
C HIS A 93 3.77 9.17 -37.66
N LEU A 94 5.04 9.09 -38.02
CA LEU A 94 5.64 7.85 -38.57
C LEU A 94 5.62 6.69 -37.56
N GLN A 95 5.85 6.97 -36.29
CA GLN A 95 5.81 5.97 -35.22
C GLN A 95 4.37 5.63 -34.82
N ALA A 96 3.46 6.61 -34.91
CA ALA A 96 2.03 6.40 -34.64
C ALA A 96 1.38 5.45 -35.67
N GLU A 97 1.86 5.42 -36.91
CA GLU A 97 1.39 4.48 -37.92
C GLU A 97 1.85 3.04 -37.66
N THR A 98 2.93 2.86 -36.89
CA THR A 98 3.54 1.54 -36.68
C THR A 98 3.20 0.92 -35.34
N ASP A 99 3.21 1.66 -34.22
CA ASP A 99 2.93 1.09 -32.88
C ASP A 99 2.60 2.17 -31.82
N THR A 100 1.44 2.77 -31.88
CA THR A 100 0.98 3.71 -30.84
C THR A 100 0.58 2.99 -29.56
N SER A 101 0.15 1.74 -29.68
CA SER A 101 -0.39 0.96 -28.57
C SER A 101 0.67 0.64 -27.50
N GLY A 102 1.88 0.29 -27.94
CA GLY A 102 2.99 -0.04 -27.05
C GLY A 102 3.46 1.14 -26.18
N VAL A 103 3.49 2.34 -26.75
CA VAL A 103 3.93 3.55 -26.03
C VAL A 103 2.92 3.95 -24.95
N ILE A 104 1.63 3.92 -25.27
CA ILE A 104 0.56 4.23 -24.30
C ILE A 104 0.55 3.22 -23.16
N SER A 105 0.64 1.93 -23.51
CA SER A 105 0.69 0.84 -22.53
C SER A 105 1.89 0.96 -21.60
N ALA A 106 3.06 1.27 -22.13
CA ALA A 106 4.27 1.50 -21.35
C ALA A 106 4.10 2.69 -20.38
N ALA A 107 3.50 3.77 -20.84
CA ALA A 107 3.28 4.96 -20.02
C ALA A 107 2.28 4.75 -18.89
N VAL A 108 1.17 4.06 -19.16
CA VAL A 108 0.19 3.70 -18.11
C VAL A 108 0.84 2.77 -17.09
N ARG A 109 1.65 1.80 -17.54
CA ARG A 109 2.42 0.94 -16.65
C ARG A 109 3.37 1.73 -15.74
N GLU A 110 4.13 2.68 -16.29
CA GLU A 110 5.01 3.56 -15.50
C GLU A 110 4.23 4.32 -14.40
N LEU A 111 3.08 4.88 -14.76
CA LEU A 111 2.19 5.57 -13.79
C LEU A 111 1.60 4.61 -12.76
N SER A 112 1.25 3.40 -13.15
CA SER A 112 0.75 2.37 -12.23
C SER A 112 1.81 1.97 -11.22
N VAL A 113 3.05 1.82 -11.65
CA VAL A 113 4.19 1.56 -10.75
C VAL A 113 4.40 2.73 -9.79
N MET A 114 4.33 3.98 -10.26
CA MET A 114 4.45 5.16 -9.40
C MET A 114 3.30 5.24 -8.38
N PHE A 115 2.08 4.90 -8.78
CA PHE A 115 0.93 4.85 -7.88
C PHE A 115 1.14 3.79 -6.78
N ASP A 116 1.59 2.59 -7.13
CA ASP A 116 1.91 1.54 -6.16
C ASP A 116 3.10 1.92 -5.28
N THR A 117 4.11 2.61 -5.82
CA THR A 117 5.22 3.14 -5.01
C THR A 117 4.72 4.08 -3.92
N GLN A 118 3.77 4.97 -4.24
CA GLN A 118 3.12 5.84 -3.25
C GLN A 118 2.23 5.05 -2.28
N THR A 119 1.50 4.05 -2.76
CA THR A 119 0.69 3.17 -1.89
C THR A 119 1.57 2.46 -0.86
N ILE A 120 2.75 1.99 -1.27
CA ILE A 120 3.68 1.27 -0.39
C ILE A 120 4.40 2.23 0.56
N LEU A 121 5.06 3.25 0.02
CA LEU A 121 6.01 4.07 0.78
C LEU A 121 5.42 5.40 1.26
N GLY A 122 4.30 5.84 0.67
CA GLY A 122 3.80 7.19 0.89
C GLY A 122 4.75 8.27 0.37
N THR A 123 4.43 9.50 0.70
CA THR A 123 5.24 10.69 0.37
C THR A 123 5.39 11.57 1.61
N ALA A 124 6.09 12.69 1.49
CA ALA A 124 6.16 13.67 2.57
C ALA A 124 4.76 14.25 2.95
N LEU A 125 3.79 14.18 2.03
CA LEU A 125 2.45 14.75 2.19
C LEU A 125 1.39 13.70 2.57
N ASN A 126 1.54 12.47 2.09
CA ASN A 126 0.54 11.40 2.23
C ASN A 126 1.19 10.12 2.75
N LYS A 127 0.50 9.41 3.62
CA LYS A 127 1.02 8.18 4.23
C LYS A 127 0.92 7.00 3.26
N GLY A 128 1.91 6.14 3.29
CA GLY A 128 1.90 4.84 2.62
C GLY A 128 1.61 3.71 3.60
N MET A 129 1.62 2.50 3.10
CA MET A 129 1.49 1.28 3.89
C MET A 129 2.71 1.08 4.83
N ILE A 130 3.91 1.44 4.35
CA ILE A 130 5.15 1.44 5.14
C ILE A 130 5.41 2.86 5.63
N SER A 131 5.01 3.14 6.86
CA SER A 131 5.25 4.44 7.51
C SER A 131 6.04 4.25 8.78
N THR A 132 7.15 4.97 8.91
CA THR A 132 8.01 4.95 10.10
C THR A 132 7.57 5.95 11.18
N LYS A 133 6.61 6.82 10.85
CA LYS A 133 6.17 7.88 11.76
C LYS A 133 4.88 7.48 12.49
N SER A 134 5.02 6.60 13.47
CA SER A 134 3.93 6.20 14.36
C SER A 134 3.38 7.35 15.20
N ALA A 135 4.19 8.34 15.55
CA ALA A 135 3.79 9.47 16.40
C ALA A 135 2.66 10.32 15.83
N GLU A 136 2.50 10.36 14.51
CA GLU A 136 1.47 11.15 13.83
C GLU A 136 0.16 10.36 13.57
N ASN A 137 0.24 9.02 13.58
CA ASN A 137 -0.93 8.17 13.42
C ASN A 137 -0.88 6.98 14.40
N PRO A 138 -1.67 7.01 15.47
CA PRO A 138 -1.66 6.00 16.52
C PRO A 138 -2.15 4.63 16.06
N PHE A 139 -2.74 4.52 14.87
CA PHE A 139 -3.22 3.27 14.29
C PHE A 139 -2.16 2.52 13.49
N TYR A 140 -0.96 3.12 13.33
CA TYR A 140 0.26 2.45 12.87
C TYR A 140 1.04 1.97 14.06
N ASP A 141 1.31 0.68 14.11
CA ASP A 141 2.25 0.11 15.06
C ASP A 141 3.57 -0.22 14.37
N VAL A 142 4.67 0.23 14.97
CA VAL A 142 6.02 -0.05 14.48
C VAL A 142 6.73 -0.85 15.55
N LEU A 143 6.99 -2.12 15.24
CA LEU A 143 7.71 -3.02 16.15
C LEU A 143 9.21 -2.73 16.13
N ALA A 144 9.88 -3.08 17.20
CA ALA A 144 11.33 -2.99 17.26
C ALA A 144 11.99 -3.86 16.17
N GLU A 145 13.10 -3.39 15.59
CA GLU A 145 13.83 -4.11 14.55
C GLU A 145 14.21 -5.52 15.02
N ASP A 146 13.94 -6.51 14.18
CA ASP A 146 14.26 -7.91 14.48
C ASP A 146 15.65 -8.28 13.94
N THR A 147 16.47 -8.84 14.82
CA THR A 147 17.82 -9.35 14.51
C THR A 147 17.95 -10.87 14.71
N THR A 148 16.89 -11.53 15.17
CA THR A 148 16.93 -12.95 15.53
C THR A 148 17.03 -13.87 14.33
N LEU A 149 16.40 -13.50 13.21
CA LEU A 149 16.46 -14.24 11.95
C LEU A 149 17.89 -14.32 11.38
N LYS A 150 18.69 -13.28 11.56
CA LYS A 150 20.10 -13.27 11.15
C LYS A 150 20.93 -14.26 11.96
N ALA A 151 20.75 -14.30 13.28
CA ALA A 151 21.50 -15.16 14.18
C ALA A 151 21.17 -16.65 14.02
N ALA A 152 20.06 -16.97 13.36
CA ALA A 152 19.58 -18.33 13.18
C ALA A 152 20.38 -19.09 12.11
N ALA A 153 21.30 -19.95 12.52
CA ALA A 153 22.17 -20.72 11.63
C ALA A 153 21.50 -21.99 11.08
N THR A 154 20.64 -22.64 11.85
CA THR A 154 19.96 -23.89 11.45
C THR A 154 18.53 -23.63 10.97
N THR A 155 17.94 -24.60 10.26
CA THR A 155 16.56 -24.53 9.79
C THR A 155 15.58 -24.42 10.95
N GLU A 156 15.79 -25.18 12.01
CA GLU A 156 14.96 -25.17 13.22
C GLU A 156 15.03 -23.81 13.93
N ALA A 157 16.23 -23.22 14.02
CA ALA A 157 16.42 -21.90 14.61
C ALA A 157 15.72 -20.81 13.77
N LYS A 158 15.75 -20.90 12.44
CA LYS A 158 15.03 -19.97 11.55
C LYS A 158 13.52 -20.11 11.70
N ILE A 159 13.00 -21.32 11.79
CA ILE A 159 11.57 -21.56 12.04
C ILE A 159 11.15 -20.99 13.40
N ALA A 160 11.95 -21.19 14.44
CA ALA A 160 11.68 -20.64 15.76
C ALA A 160 11.69 -19.10 15.76
N ALA A 161 12.65 -18.49 15.07
CA ALA A 161 12.75 -17.03 14.92
C ALA A 161 11.56 -16.46 14.14
N LEU A 162 11.14 -17.10 13.04
CA LEU A 162 9.93 -16.71 12.29
C LEU A 162 8.68 -16.82 13.16
N LYS A 163 8.56 -17.90 13.92
CA LYS A 163 7.42 -18.09 14.83
C LYS A 163 7.37 -16.98 15.88
N ALA A 164 8.50 -16.63 16.49
CA ALA A 164 8.58 -15.53 17.45
C ALA A 164 8.22 -14.17 16.84
N LEU A 165 8.61 -13.94 15.59
CA LEU A 165 8.30 -12.73 14.86
C LEU A 165 6.80 -12.65 14.52
N PHE A 166 6.19 -13.74 14.07
CA PHE A 166 4.76 -13.80 13.82
C PHE A 166 3.95 -13.66 15.10
N LEU A 167 4.42 -14.21 16.24
CA LEU A 167 3.78 -14.01 17.53
C LEU A 167 3.73 -12.54 17.95
N LYS A 168 4.81 -11.76 17.70
CA LYS A 168 4.80 -10.31 17.96
C LYS A 168 3.75 -9.59 17.12
N ILE A 169 3.63 -9.94 15.84
CA ILE A 169 2.64 -9.34 14.94
C ILE A 169 1.23 -9.73 15.37
N GLU A 170 1.01 -11.00 15.68
CA GLU A 170 -0.30 -11.50 16.12
C GLU A 170 -0.73 -10.85 17.44
N ASP A 171 0.17 -10.69 18.38
CA ASP A 171 -0.09 -10.07 19.68
C ASP A 171 -0.57 -8.62 19.52
N GLU A 172 0.02 -7.86 18.59
CA GLU A 172 -0.47 -6.50 18.26
C GLU A 172 -1.89 -6.51 17.72
N PHE A 173 -2.22 -7.45 16.84
CA PHE A 173 -3.59 -7.57 16.32
C PHE A 173 -4.56 -8.10 17.37
N ALA A 174 -4.17 -9.12 18.14
CA ALA A 174 -5.03 -9.73 19.16
C ALA A 174 -5.35 -8.76 20.30
N THR A 175 -4.39 -7.90 20.68
CA THR A 175 -4.57 -6.97 21.80
C THR A 175 -5.27 -5.67 21.42
N LYS A 176 -5.15 -5.22 20.16
CA LYS A 176 -5.60 -3.89 19.74
C LYS A 176 -6.71 -3.93 18.69
N ASN A 177 -6.81 -5.00 17.92
CA ASN A 177 -7.72 -5.09 16.80
C ASN A 177 -8.39 -6.47 16.74
N SER A 178 -9.67 -6.51 16.42
CA SER A 178 -10.39 -7.75 16.12
C SER A 178 -10.38 -8.03 14.61
N ALA A 179 -9.19 -8.14 14.02
CA ALA A 179 -9.03 -8.41 12.60
C ALA A 179 -9.69 -9.73 12.19
N ARG A 180 -10.30 -9.77 11.00
CA ARG A 180 -10.89 -10.98 10.42
C ARG A 180 -9.95 -11.73 9.51
N SER A 181 -8.97 -11.02 8.94
CA SER A 181 -7.91 -11.55 8.10
C SER A 181 -6.73 -10.58 8.11
N ILE A 182 -5.54 -11.09 7.87
CA ILE A 182 -4.32 -10.29 7.80
C ILE A 182 -3.62 -10.60 6.49
N ASP A 183 -3.23 -9.57 5.75
CA ASP A 183 -2.32 -9.64 4.62
C ASP A 183 -0.93 -9.20 5.08
N ILE A 184 0.06 -10.09 4.99
CA ILE A 184 1.46 -9.78 5.30
C ILE A 184 2.19 -9.51 3.99
N TYR A 185 2.55 -8.25 3.78
CA TYR A 185 3.37 -7.81 2.66
C TYR A 185 4.83 -7.82 3.09
N TYR A 186 5.71 -8.41 2.28
CA TYR A 186 7.13 -8.50 2.61
C TYR A 186 8.02 -8.04 1.47
N TRP A 187 9.21 -7.55 1.82
CA TRP A 187 10.24 -7.11 0.88
C TRP A 187 11.63 -7.49 1.34
N GLY A 188 12.61 -7.32 0.45
CA GLY A 188 14.01 -7.65 0.68
C GLY A 188 14.39 -9.05 0.17
N ASP A 189 15.62 -9.16 -0.33
CA ASP A 189 16.06 -10.39 -0.99
C ASP A 189 16.32 -11.53 0.00
N GLN A 190 16.86 -11.20 1.19
CA GLN A 190 17.15 -12.18 2.22
C GLN A 190 15.86 -12.74 2.84
N LEU A 191 14.90 -11.88 3.15
CA LEU A 191 13.61 -12.31 3.64
C LEU A 191 12.83 -13.09 2.56
N THR A 192 12.90 -12.64 1.31
CA THR A 192 12.33 -13.36 0.17
C THR A 192 12.94 -14.76 0.01
N ALA A 193 14.26 -14.92 0.22
CA ALA A 193 14.92 -16.23 0.14
C ALA A 193 14.43 -17.17 1.24
N ILE A 194 14.18 -16.66 2.43
CA ILE A 194 13.58 -17.44 3.51
C ILE A 194 12.16 -17.86 3.16
N PHE A 195 11.33 -16.94 2.68
CA PHE A 195 9.95 -17.23 2.29
C PHE A 195 9.85 -18.17 1.07
N ASN A 196 10.78 -18.12 0.13
CA ASN A 196 10.81 -18.99 -1.05
C ASN A 196 11.49 -20.35 -0.82
N GLY A 197 11.90 -20.66 0.38
CA GLY A 197 12.32 -22.02 0.76
C GLY A 197 13.77 -22.39 0.43
N ASN A 198 14.61 -21.47 -0.02
CA ASN A 198 16.02 -21.80 -0.31
C ASN A 198 16.84 -22.19 0.92
N ASN A 199 16.33 -21.95 2.14
CA ASN A 199 17.03 -22.31 3.37
C ASN A 199 16.14 -22.77 4.54
N VAL A 200 14.79 -22.68 4.45
CA VAL A 200 13.96 -23.00 5.61
C VAL A 200 12.72 -23.77 5.27
N ALA A 201 12.13 -23.51 4.12
CA ALA A 201 10.81 -24.07 3.97
C ALA A 201 10.21 -23.78 2.60
N THR A 202 9.49 -24.75 2.10
CA THR A 202 8.48 -24.55 1.07
C THR A 202 7.43 -23.58 1.58
N ASP A 203 6.70 -22.88 0.71
CA ASP A 203 5.55 -22.04 1.08
C ASP A 203 4.61 -22.73 2.06
N SER A 204 4.51 -24.08 1.95
CA SER A 204 3.73 -24.90 2.87
C SER A 204 4.24 -24.85 4.32
N THR A 205 5.54 -24.68 4.56
CA THR A 205 6.10 -24.64 5.92
C THR A 205 5.90 -23.26 6.56
N ILE A 206 6.03 -22.17 5.79
CA ILE A 206 5.74 -20.82 6.29
C ILE A 206 4.26 -20.69 6.62
N LEU A 207 3.39 -21.17 5.75
CA LEU A 207 1.96 -21.23 6.01
C LEU A 207 1.66 -22.14 7.22
N ALA A 208 2.38 -23.22 7.40
CA ALA A 208 2.24 -24.09 8.56
C ALA A 208 2.66 -23.39 9.86
N VAL A 209 3.78 -22.66 9.84
CA VAL A 209 4.22 -21.83 10.98
C VAL A 209 3.23 -20.72 11.27
N ALA A 210 2.75 -20.03 10.24
CA ALA A 210 1.75 -18.98 10.40
C ALA A 210 0.45 -19.52 11.01
N ARG A 211 -0.05 -20.66 10.53
CA ARG A 211 -1.25 -21.32 11.08
C ARG A 211 -1.11 -21.77 12.53
N GLN A 212 0.10 -21.98 13.01
CA GLN A 212 0.36 -22.29 14.44
C GLN A 212 0.28 -21.07 15.33
N VAL A 213 0.48 -19.88 14.75
CA VAL A 213 0.55 -18.62 15.47
C VAL A 213 -0.75 -17.83 15.34
N PHE A 214 -1.15 -17.58 14.10
CA PHE A 214 -2.33 -16.77 13.84
C PHE A 214 -3.61 -17.58 14.01
N THR A 215 -4.54 -17.02 14.78
CA THR A 215 -5.89 -17.59 14.96
C THR A 215 -6.84 -17.24 13.81
N ILE A 216 -6.45 -16.29 12.97
CA ILE A 216 -7.21 -15.77 11.83
C ILE A 216 -6.50 -16.09 10.50
N PRO A 217 -7.22 -16.06 9.36
CA PRO A 217 -6.63 -16.27 8.04
C PRO A 217 -5.52 -15.26 7.74
N VAL A 218 -4.36 -15.75 7.29
CA VAL A 218 -3.20 -14.94 6.91
C VAL A 218 -2.80 -15.25 5.47
N SER A 219 -2.53 -14.22 4.69
CA SER A 219 -1.93 -14.34 3.36
C SER A 219 -0.58 -13.61 3.29
N PHE A 220 0.34 -14.15 2.48
CA PHE A 220 1.65 -13.55 2.26
C PHE A 220 1.74 -13.01 0.84
N VAL A 221 2.17 -11.75 0.73
CA VAL A 221 2.27 -11.03 -0.54
C VAL A 221 3.66 -10.42 -0.66
N LYS A 222 4.40 -10.84 -1.66
CA LYS A 222 5.65 -10.17 -1.97
C LYS A 222 5.39 -8.81 -2.59
N LEU A 223 6.01 -7.76 -2.06
CA LEU A 223 5.94 -6.43 -2.68
C LEU A 223 6.65 -6.43 -4.06
N PRO A 224 6.08 -5.74 -5.05
CA PRO A 224 6.66 -5.69 -6.38
C PRO A 224 8.01 -4.94 -6.34
N LYS A 225 9.10 -5.64 -6.66
CA LYS A 225 10.46 -5.06 -6.70
C LYS A 225 10.53 -3.81 -7.58
N LEU A 226 9.73 -3.76 -8.64
CA LEU A 226 9.70 -2.63 -9.56
C LEU A 226 9.29 -1.34 -8.85
N ALA A 227 8.24 -1.38 -8.02
CA ALA A 227 7.75 -0.23 -7.26
C ALA A 227 8.74 0.26 -6.19
N LEU A 228 9.69 -0.59 -5.78
CA LEU A 228 10.71 -0.26 -4.78
C LEU A 228 12.04 0.21 -5.39
N GLN A 229 12.13 0.34 -6.71
CA GLN A 229 13.34 0.85 -7.37
C GLN A 229 13.50 2.36 -7.17
N SER A 230 14.74 2.81 -6.97
CA SER A 230 15.09 4.22 -6.77
C SER A 230 14.54 5.14 -7.88
N LYS A 231 14.46 4.66 -9.13
CA LYS A 231 13.86 5.40 -10.24
C LYS A 231 12.42 5.83 -9.91
N TYR A 232 11.60 4.89 -9.43
CA TYR A 232 10.18 5.17 -9.15
C TYR A 232 9.99 5.88 -7.82
N ILE A 233 10.80 5.58 -6.81
CA ILE A 233 10.81 6.30 -5.54
C ILE A 233 11.06 7.80 -5.80
N ASN A 234 12.08 8.13 -6.59
CA ASN A 234 12.40 9.51 -6.94
C ASN A 234 11.30 10.16 -7.82
N ALA A 235 10.80 9.45 -8.83
CA ALA A 235 9.76 9.96 -9.71
C ALA A 235 8.43 10.22 -8.99
N ALA A 236 8.04 9.33 -8.09
CA ALA A 236 6.84 9.45 -7.27
C ALA A 236 7.02 10.39 -6.07
N LYS A 237 8.24 10.90 -5.80
CA LYS A 237 8.62 11.63 -4.58
C LYS A 237 8.24 10.86 -3.32
N ALA A 238 8.35 9.55 -3.39
CA ALA A 238 8.01 8.66 -2.28
C ALA A 238 9.11 8.67 -1.20
N ASN A 239 8.73 8.29 0.00
CA ASN A 239 9.66 8.11 1.11
C ASN A 239 10.63 6.96 0.82
N ALA A 240 11.79 6.97 1.47
CA ALA A 240 12.72 5.85 1.41
C ALA A 240 12.18 4.64 2.18
N LEU A 241 12.64 3.45 1.80
CA LEU A 241 12.42 2.25 2.60
C LEU A 241 13.10 2.39 3.98
N PRO A 242 12.46 1.97 5.06
CA PRO A 242 13.03 2.06 6.41
C PRO A 242 14.17 1.06 6.65
N ALA A 243 14.20 -0.03 5.91
CA ALA A 243 15.21 -1.07 6.00
C ALA A 243 15.25 -1.88 4.70
N ASP A 244 16.36 -2.61 4.46
CA ASP A 244 16.54 -3.46 3.28
C ASP A 244 15.59 -4.67 3.26
N ASN A 245 15.17 -5.15 4.42
CA ASN A 245 14.24 -6.25 4.58
C ASN A 245 13.19 -5.91 5.63
N GLY A 246 11.98 -6.37 5.42
CA GLY A 246 10.92 -6.20 6.38
C GLY A 246 9.59 -6.77 5.90
N MET A 247 8.62 -6.66 6.77
CA MET A 247 7.23 -7.03 6.50
C MET A 247 6.28 -6.00 7.11
N VAL A 248 5.14 -5.86 6.50
CA VAL A 248 4.03 -5.06 7.02
C VAL A 248 2.78 -5.91 6.99
N ALA A 249 2.17 -6.07 8.13
CA ALA A 249 0.90 -6.76 8.28
C ALA A 249 -0.22 -5.73 8.23
N VAL A 250 -1.24 -6.00 7.44
CA VAL A 250 -2.37 -5.12 7.19
C VAL A 250 -3.65 -5.87 7.43
N ASP A 251 -4.57 -5.29 8.18
CA ASP A 251 -5.98 -5.71 8.20
C ASP A 251 -6.75 -4.91 7.14
N PRO A 252 -7.10 -5.49 5.98
CA PRO A 252 -7.76 -4.75 4.91
C PRO A 252 -9.12 -4.14 5.31
N ALA A 253 -9.78 -4.71 6.32
CA ALA A 253 -11.05 -4.18 6.84
C ALA A 253 -10.88 -2.94 7.71
N SER A 254 -9.67 -2.74 8.24
CA SER A 254 -9.31 -1.61 9.11
C SER A 254 -8.48 -0.55 8.41
N VAL A 255 -8.31 -0.67 7.09
CA VAL A 255 -7.53 0.27 6.28
C VAL A 255 -8.38 0.85 5.16
N ARG A 256 -8.21 2.14 4.91
CA ARG A 256 -8.79 2.85 3.77
C ARG A 256 -7.68 3.42 2.90
N VAL A 257 -7.86 3.33 1.59
CA VAL A 257 -6.95 3.90 0.60
C VAL A 257 -7.66 5.06 -0.08
N ASP A 258 -7.25 6.28 0.26
CA ASP A 258 -7.76 7.50 -0.33
C ASP A 258 -6.91 7.88 -1.54
N TYR A 259 -7.54 8.17 -2.67
CA TYR A 259 -6.85 8.51 -3.90
C TYR A 259 -7.61 9.57 -4.71
N VAL A 260 -6.90 10.25 -5.61
CA VAL A 260 -7.50 11.26 -6.48
C VAL A 260 -7.90 10.64 -7.82
N GLN A 261 -6.96 9.99 -8.48
CA GLN A 261 -7.16 9.45 -9.82
C GLN A 261 -6.29 8.21 -10.01
N LEU A 262 -6.87 7.16 -10.53
CA LEU A 262 -6.12 6.00 -11.02
C LEU A 262 -5.32 6.36 -12.28
N PRO A 263 -4.22 5.64 -12.55
CA PRO A 263 -3.42 5.85 -13.75
C PRO A 263 -4.28 5.77 -15.01
N ALA A 264 -4.33 6.85 -15.76
CA ALA A 264 -5.16 6.90 -16.98
C ALA A 264 -4.66 7.97 -17.96
N PRO A 265 -4.90 7.79 -19.27
CA PRO A 265 -4.82 8.88 -20.24
C PRO A 265 -5.90 9.92 -19.94
N THR A 266 -5.54 11.19 -20.03
CA THR A 266 -6.47 12.30 -19.73
C THR A 266 -6.72 13.22 -20.90
N ALA A 267 -5.79 13.30 -21.82
CA ALA A 267 -5.94 14.11 -23.03
C ALA A 267 -4.97 13.65 -24.13
N SER A 268 -5.34 13.86 -25.36
CA SER A 268 -4.49 13.65 -26.54
C SER A 268 -4.74 14.76 -27.56
N GLY A 269 -3.81 14.96 -28.47
CA GLY A 269 -3.94 15.88 -29.58
C GLY A 269 -2.85 15.64 -30.61
N SER A 270 -3.06 16.19 -31.80
CA SER A 270 -2.10 16.14 -32.90
C SER A 270 -1.55 17.55 -33.16
N ASN A 271 -0.27 17.61 -33.51
CA ASN A 271 0.36 18.84 -34.00
C ASN A 271 0.87 18.58 -35.41
N GLU A 272 0.08 19.09 -36.39
CA GLU A 272 0.38 18.87 -37.80
C GLU A 272 1.66 19.61 -38.25
N GLU A 273 2.01 20.75 -37.62
CA GLU A 273 3.23 21.49 -37.94
C GLU A 273 4.50 20.81 -37.48
N SER A 274 4.42 20.03 -36.40
CA SER A 274 5.57 19.36 -35.79
C SER A 274 5.57 17.85 -36.01
N GLU A 275 4.65 17.34 -36.82
CA GLU A 275 4.51 15.94 -37.20
C GLU A 275 4.53 14.94 -36.03
N TYR A 276 3.89 15.29 -34.90
CA TYR A 276 3.76 14.40 -33.74
C TYR A 276 2.38 14.46 -33.08
N ASP A 277 1.97 13.35 -32.55
CA ASP A 277 0.87 13.23 -31.61
C ASP A 277 1.37 13.34 -30.18
N TRP A 278 0.58 13.98 -29.31
CA TRP A 278 0.89 14.06 -27.90
C TRP A 278 -0.21 13.44 -27.04
N TYR A 279 0.22 12.80 -25.97
CA TYR A 279 -0.65 12.15 -25.00
C TYR A 279 -0.30 12.64 -23.60
N LYS A 280 -1.32 13.08 -22.87
CA LYS A 280 -1.21 13.41 -21.45
C LYS A 280 -1.78 12.27 -20.64
N MET A 281 -0.97 11.72 -19.76
CA MET A 281 -1.37 10.68 -18.83
C MET A 281 -1.16 11.17 -17.41
N ARG A 282 -2.08 10.83 -16.53
CA ARG A 282 -2.04 11.27 -15.14
C ARG A 282 -2.35 10.13 -14.20
N THR A 283 -1.79 10.23 -13.00
CA THR A 283 -2.21 9.49 -11.83
C THR A 283 -2.38 10.47 -10.68
N GLY A 284 -3.27 10.19 -9.76
CA GLY A 284 -3.44 11.00 -8.57
C GLY A 284 -2.55 10.53 -7.43
N SER A 285 -2.41 11.38 -6.42
CA SER A 285 -1.86 10.99 -5.14
C SER A 285 -2.71 9.93 -4.47
N VAL A 286 -2.07 9.14 -3.62
CA VAL A 286 -2.69 8.10 -2.82
C VAL A 286 -2.23 8.23 -1.36
N SER A 287 -3.09 7.88 -0.43
CA SER A 287 -2.77 7.77 0.98
C SER A 287 -3.40 6.52 1.56
N VAL A 288 -2.63 5.77 2.30
CA VAL A 288 -3.08 4.58 3.03
C VAL A 288 -3.33 4.98 4.48
N LEU A 289 -4.55 4.83 4.93
CA LEU A 289 -5.01 5.31 6.23
C LEU A 289 -5.62 4.16 7.04
N PRO A 290 -4.94 3.66 8.07
CA PRO A 290 -5.58 2.82 9.04
C PRO A 290 -6.65 3.64 9.79
N ILE A 291 -7.83 3.04 9.96
CA ILE A 291 -9.00 3.67 10.59
C ILE A 291 -9.33 3.05 11.95
N ARG A 292 -8.57 2.04 12.36
CA ARG A 292 -8.68 1.36 13.64
C ARG A 292 -7.29 1.07 14.19
N ASP A 293 -7.21 0.86 15.49
CA ASP A 293 -5.96 0.46 16.17
C ASP A 293 -5.36 -0.78 15.53
N ALA A 294 -4.04 -0.80 15.41
CA ALA A 294 -3.29 -1.87 14.75
C ALA A 294 -3.83 -2.25 13.37
N GLY A 295 -4.38 -1.30 12.60
CA GLY A 295 -4.77 -1.54 11.21
C GLY A 295 -3.57 -1.89 10.33
N ILE A 296 -2.39 -1.38 10.70
CA ILE A 296 -1.11 -1.65 10.04
C ILE A 296 -0.04 -1.87 11.11
N VAL A 297 0.69 -2.99 11.01
CA VAL A 297 1.83 -3.32 11.88
C VAL A 297 3.09 -3.50 11.04
N LEU A 298 4.09 -2.66 11.25
CA LEU A 298 5.36 -2.69 10.54
C LEU A 298 6.43 -3.40 11.38
N GLN A 299 7.11 -4.37 10.77
CA GLN A 299 8.26 -5.07 11.33
C GLN A 299 9.45 -5.00 10.36
N THR A 300 10.51 -4.31 10.74
CA THR A 300 11.78 -4.34 10.02
C THR A 300 12.65 -5.50 10.49
N VAL A 301 13.42 -6.07 9.57
CA VAL A 301 14.31 -7.19 9.84
C VAL A 301 15.73 -6.86 9.39
N ASN A 302 16.66 -6.92 10.32
CA ASN A 302 18.06 -6.61 10.06
C ASN A 302 18.86 -7.90 9.84
N PHE A 303 19.44 -8.04 8.66
CA PHE A 303 20.36 -9.10 8.29
C PHE A 303 21.82 -8.60 8.17
N ALA A 304 22.03 -7.27 8.22
CA ALA A 304 23.36 -6.70 8.23
C ALA A 304 24.09 -6.98 9.55
N GLY A 305 25.36 -7.30 9.47
CA GLY A 305 26.19 -7.57 10.63
C GLY A 305 27.56 -7.10 10.44
#